data_c7c8e60d9dd73e211cf34be91f341695
#
_entry.id   c7c8e60d9dd73e211cf34be91f341695
#
_cell.length_a   1.000
_cell.length_b   1.000
_cell.length_c   1.000
_cell.angle_alpha   90.00
_cell.angle_beta   90.00
_cell.angle_gamma   90.00
#
_symmetry.space_group_name_H-M   'P 1'
#
loop_
_entity.id
_entity.type
_entity.pdbx_description
1 polymer ?
#
loop_
_entity_poly.entity_id
_entity_poly.type
_entity_poly.pdbx_seq_one_letter_code
_entity_poly.pdbx_strand_id
1 'polypeptide(L)'
;MKHFHGYYDSKQLNKDIISSDLLNISNKIKSNPLPWNGQFSPQLVQVLLNKFAKSNDIIFDPFLGSGTTFLETSELCLEAYGTEINYAAIALSKLYLFANVDFPHRVILLNQLENQLIEHGVLYNSDLFNNSKSDPVNIIERILESNTALKKIVVEAFIILIDLYKQDFSSKWIDSKWKKLKELIMVLPITEKTVNPLQEDARKTSLRDSQISLVLTSPPYINVFNYHQQYRSSAEYLNGSVLPAAQAEIGSNRKNRGNRLYTVIQYCLDMAQVFFELSRVCKSDARIIFVVGRESSVRKTQFFNGEIITEIACRALGMEIILKQERVFTNRFGLSIYEDILHFNNKKNTPDNWLGIARIISSEVLESVKATCPDETKEDLIDAINKVNILEPSTIYSITTKEVMV
;
A
#
# COMPACT_ATOMS: atom_id res chain seq x y z
N MET A 1 -0.49 16.19 -22.64
CA MET A 1 -1.86 15.94 -23.14
C MET A 1 -2.71 15.69 -21.90
N LYS A 2 -3.97 16.07 -21.89
CA LYS A 2 -4.87 15.91 -20.73
C LYS A 2 -6.01 14.99 -21.12
N HIS A 3 -6.51 14.19 -20.17
CA HIS A 3 -7.71 13.38 -20.40
C HIS A 3 -8.98 14.22 -20.27
N PHE A 4 -8.95 15.20 -19.34
CA PHE A 4 -10.13 16.01 -19.00
C PHE A 4 -9.77 17.50 -18.90
N HIS A 5 -10.73 18.35 -19.22
CA HIS A 5 -10.77 19.75 -18.81
C HIS A 5 -11.79 19.89 -17.67
N GLY A 6 -11.52 19.20 -16.56
CA GLY A 6 -12.47 19.01 -15.48
C GLY A 6 -11.98 19.47 -14.11
N TYR A 7 -12.36 18.72 -13.09
CA TYR A 7 -12.07 19.04 -11.68
C TYR A 7 -10.59 19.18 -11.36
N TYR A 8 -9.70 18.39 -12.00
CA TYR A 8 -8.27 18.48 -11.79
C TYR A 8 -7.71 19.86 -12.15
N ASP A 9 -8.18 20.48 -13.24
CA ASP A 9 -7.75 21.80 -13.68
C ASP A 9 -8.45 22.95 -12.94
N SER A 10 -9.62 22.68 -12.33
CA SER A 10 -10.32 23.66 -11.51
C SER A 10 -9.53 24.10 -10.30
N LYS A 11 -8.55 23.29 -9.86
CA LYS A 11 -7.69 23.59 -8.72
C LYS A 11 -6.28 23.91 -9.21
N GLN A 12 -5.82 25.12 -8.94
CA GLN A 12 -4.45 25.54 -9.24
C GLN A 12 -3.44 24.80 -8.35
N LEU A 13 -2.24 24.59 -8.88
CA LEU A 13 -1.13 24.02 -8.14
C LEU A 13 -0.70 24.98 -7.03
N ASN A 14 -0.76 24.52 -5.79
CA ASN A 14 -0.34 25.30 -4.63
C ASN A 14 1.12 24.99 -4.24
N LYS A 15 1.92 26.01 -4.08
CA LYS A 15 3.34 25.94 -3.69
C LYS A 15 3.64 26.62 -2.35
N ASP A 16 2.62 27.22 -1.70
CA ASP A 16 2.81 28.09 -0.54
C ASP A 16 2.54 27.38 0.79
N ILE A 17 1.56 26.47 0.83
CA ILE A 17 1.14 25.79 2.07
C ILE A 17 2.25 24.91 2.64
N ILE A 18 2.98 24.18 1.76
CA ILE A 18 4.19 23.43 2.07
C ILE A 18 5.20 23.78 0.98
N SER A 19 6.42 24.15 1.36
CA SER A 19 7.46 24.48 0.40
C SER A 19 7.85 23.30 -0.48
N SER A 20 8.22 23.58 -1.72
CA SER A 20 8.66 22.54 -2.67
C SER A 20 9.84 21.72 -2.14
N ASP A 21 10.76 22.32 -1.38
CA ASP A 21 11.91 21.62 -0.79
C ASP A 21 11.49 20.54 0.20
N LEU A 22 10.44 20.77 1.00
CA LEU A 22 9.89 19.80 1.93
C LEU A 22 9.13 18.68 1.19
N LEU A 23 8.35 19.03 0.17
CA LEU A 23 7.62 18.03 -0.62
C LEU A 23 8.58 17.16 -1.46
N ASN A 24 9.57 17.76 -2.08
CA ASN A 24 10.57 17.08 -2.91
C ASN A 24 11.60 16.30 -2.08
N ILE A 25 11.66 16.54 -0.76
CA ILE A 25 12.64 15.92 0.15
C ILE A 25 14.07 16.24 -0.33
N SER A 26 14.34 17.52 -0.57
CA SER A 26 15.65 17.98 -1.04
C SER A 26 16.78 17.57 -0.08
N ASN A 27 16.49 17.47 1.22
CA ASN A 27 17.36 16.90 2.23
C ASN A 27 16.76 15.63 2.82
N LYS A 28 17.24 14.45 2.39
CA LYS A 28 16.76 13.15 2.85
C LYS A 28 17.43 12.75 4.17
N ILE A 29 16.66 12.75 5.26
CA ILE A 29 17.11 12.34 6.60
C ILE A 29 16.45 11.03 7.10
N LYS A 30 15.37 10.58 6.46
CA LYS A 30 14.66 9.34 6.80
C LYS A 30 14.62 8.39 5.61
N SER A 31 14.67 7.10 5.89
CA SER A 31 14.48 6.02 4.91
C SER A 31 13.57 4.94 5.49
N ASN A 32 12.89 4.21 4.61
CA ASN A 32 12.07 3.09 5.02
C ASN A 32 12.93 2.01 5.70
N PRO A 33 12.55 1.54 6.89
CA PRO A 33 13.29 0.49 7.59
C PRO A 33 13.05 -0.89 6.97
N LEU A 34 11.89 -1.10 6.36
CA LEU A 34 11.50 -2.37 5.74
C LEU A 34 11.61 -2.28 4.22
N PRO A 35 12.09 -3.34 3.54
CA PRO A 35 12.20 -3.35 2.08
C PRO A 35 10.86 -3.72 1.42
N TRP A 36 10.22 -2.78 0.77
CA TRP A 36 8.99 -2.97 0.01
C TRP A 36 9.02 -2.13 -1.27
N ASN A 37 8.50 -2.66 -2.40
CA ASN A 37 8.44 -1.92 -3.65
C ASN A 37 7.32 -0.88 -3.62
N GLY A 38 7.57 0.30 -4.19
CA GLY A 38 6.56 1.36 -4.25
C GLY A 38 6.21 1.97 -2.89
N GLN A 39 7.13 1.89 -1.91
CA GLN A 39 6.88 2.44 -0.58
C GLN A 39 6.68 3.95 -0.60
N PHE A 40 5.78 4.38 0.26
CA PHE A 40 5.66 5.79 0.64
C PHE A 40 6.97 6.32 1.25
N SER A 41 7.31 7.56 0.99
CA SER A 41 8.46 8.17 1.64
C SER A 41 8.11 8.55 3.09
N PRO A 42 8.83 8.03 4.12
CA PRO A 42 8.54 8.36 5.52
C PRO A 42 8.55 9.87 5.78
N GLN A 43 9.55 10.56 5.24
CA GLN A 43 9.68 12.01 5.42
C GLN A 43 8.55 12.80 4.77
N LEU A 44 8.00 12.34 3.62
CA LEU A 44 6.83 12.95 3.02
C LEU A 44 5.58 12.72 3.88
N VAL A 45 5.38 11.50 4.37
CA VAL A 45 4.27 11.18 5.29
C VAL A 45 4.33 12.08 6.51
N GLN A 46 5.52 12.23 7.13
CA GLN A 46 5.72 13.11 8.28
C GLN A 46 5.38 14.56 7.97
N VAL A 47 5.84 15.10 6.83
CA VAL A 47 5.55 16.48 6.41
C VAL A 47 4.05 16.71 6.24
N LEU A 48 3.36 15.77 5.59
CA LEU A 48 1.92 15.88 5.36
C LEU A 48 1.12 15.74 6.67
N LEU A 49 1.47 14.78 7.52
CA LEU A 49 0.81 14.61 8.82
C LEU A 49 1.02 15.83 9.74
N ASN A 50 2.26 16.33 9.86
CA ASN A 50 2.56 17.53 10.66
C ASN A 50 1.76 18.76 10.19
N LYS A 51 1.47 18.85 8.89
CA LYS A 51 0.74 20.00 8.35
C LYS A 51 -0.77 19.88 8.49
N PHE A 52 -1.31 18.67 8.35
CA PHE A 52 -2.75 18.50 8.16
C PHE A 52 -3.43 17.67 9.24
N ALA A 53 -2.71 16.88 10.03
CA ALA A 53 -3.28 16.12 11.14
C ALA A 53 -3.37 16.95 12.43
N LYS A 54 -4.40 16.66 13.24
CA LYS A 54 -4.60 17.20 14.59
C LYS A 54 -4.40 16.06 15.59
N SER A 55 -4.09 16.39 16.84
CA SER A 55 -3.77 15.41 17.90
C SER A 55 -4.85 14.35 18.15
N ASN A 56 -6.12 14.65 17.85
CA ASN A 56 -7.24 13.74 18.03
C ASN A 56 -7.75 13.12 16.72
N ASP A 57 -7.04 13.31 15.62
CA ASP A 57 -7.41 12.69 14.35
C ASP A 57 -7.14 11.20 14.39
N ILE A 58 -8.03 10.44 13.75
CA ILE A 58 -7.84 9.04 13.43
C ILE A 58 -7.42 8.97 11.99
N ILE A 59 -6.21 8.45 11.76
CA ILE A 59 -5.58 8.36 10.45
C ILE A 59 -5.93 7.03 9.81
N PHE A 60 -6.17 7.02 8.49
CA PHE A 60 -6.39 5.80 7.73
C PHE A 60 -5.53 5.75 6.47
N ASP A 61 -4.83 4.64 6.28
CA ASP A 61 -4.13 4.30 5.04
C ASP A 61 -4.77 3.06 4.40
N PRO A 62 -5.64 3.22 3.38
CA PRO A 62 -6.29 2.08 2.70
C PRO A 62 -5.34 1.21 1.87
N PHE A 63 -4.10 1.67 1.62
CA PHE A 63 -3.06 0.94 0.89
C PHE A 63 -1.76 0.90 1.69
N LEU A 64 -1.84 0.34 2.89
CA LEU A 64 -0.82 0.41 3.94
C LEU A 64 0.57 -0.09 3.49
N GLY A 65 0.63 -1.07 2.59
CA GLY A 65 1.88 -1.71 2.22
C GLY A 65 2.61 -2.26 3.45
N SER A 66 3.91 -2.01 3.53
CA SER A 66 4.73 -2.42 4.68
C SER A 66 4.62 -1.51 5.91
N GLY A 67 3.71 -0.50 5.93
CA GLY A 67 3.36 0.25 7.13
C GLY A 67 4.11 1.57 7.34
N THR A 68 4.58 2.25 6.29
CA THR A 68 5.28 3.54 6.44
C THR A 68 4.42 4.58 7.17
N THR A 69 3.11 4.60 6.91
CA THR A 69 2.18 5.51 7.59
C THR A 69 2.13 5.23 9.10
N PHE A 70 2.22 3.96 9.52
CA PHE A 70 2.24 3.59 10.94
C PHE A 70 3.50 4.03 11.67
N LEU A 71 4.66 4.02 10.99
CA LEU A 71 5.89 4.54 11.57
C LEU A 71 5.70 6.00 11.97
N GLU A 72 5.22 6.83 11.05
CA GLU A 72 5.12 8.28 11.26
C GLU A 72 3.94 8.64 12.20
N THR A 73 2.83 7.92 12.13
CA THR A 73 1.71 8.15 13.07
C THR A 73 2.09 7.77 14.50
N SER A 74 2.90 6.73 14.70
CA SER A 74 3.41 6.35 16.01
C SER A 74 4.35 7.41 16.59
N GLU A 75 5.25 7.99 15.77
CA GLU A 75 6.13 9.09 16.20
C GLU A 75 5.34 10.35 16.60
N LEU A 76 4.22 10.60 15.91
CA LEU A 76 3.35 11.76 16.15
C LEU A 76 2.25 11.50 17.20
N CYS A 77 2.24 10.33 17.84
CA CYS A 77 1.21 9.92 18.79
C CYS A 77 -0.21 10.08 18.22
N LEU A 78 -0.43 9.60 16.99
CA LEU A 78 -1.73 9.60 16.32
C LEU A 78 -2.29 8.17 16.26
N GLU A 79 -3.61 8.05 16.45
CA GLU A 79 -4.33 6.79 16.24
C GLU A 79 -4.38 6.48 14.74
N ALA A 80 -4.07 5.25 14.34
CA ALA A 80 -3.99 4.87 12.94
C ALA A 80 -4.55 3.48 12.64
N TYR A 81 -5.27 3.39 11.53
CA TYR A 81 -5.74 2.16 10.91
C TYR A 81 -5.17 2.05 9.50
N GLY A 82 -4.96 0.83 9.03
CA GLY A 82 -4.54 0.63 7.64
C GLY A 82 -4.96 -0.73 7.12
N THR A 83 -5.33 -0.79 5.85
CA THR A 83 -5.71 -2.03 5.18
C THR A 83 -4.67 -2.45 4.15
N GLU A 84 -4.45 -3.76 4.02
CA GLU A 84 -3.55 -4.36 3.04
C GLU A 84 -4.02 -5.78 2.70
N ILE A 85 -4.10 -6.12 1.42
CA ILE A 85 -4.50 -7.46 0.96
C ILE A 85 -3.31 -8.41 0.81
N ASN A 86 -2.10 -7.88 0.61
CA ASN A 86 -0.89 -8.67 0.42
C ASN A 86 -0.39 -9.21 1.75
N TYR A 87 -0.34 -10.55 1.89
CA TYR A 87 0.09 -11.20 3.13
C TYR A 87 1.48 -10.77 3.58
N ALA A 88 2.45 -10.69 2.67
CA ALA A 88 3.82 -10.30 3.04
C ALA A 88 3.88 -8.85 3.54
N ALA A 89 3.14 -7.94 2.92
CA ALA A 89 3.08 -6.55 3.34
C ALA A 89 2.42 -6.41 4.71
N ILE A 90 1.27 -7.07 4.93
CA ILE A 90 0.57 -7.01 6.21
C ILE A 90 1.39 -7.66 7.33
N ALA A 91 2.12 -8.76 7.06
CA ALA A 91 3.02 -9.37 8.04
C ALA A 91 4.13 -8.41 8.48
N LEU A 92 4.69 -7.65 7.53
CA LEU A 92 5.69 -6.61 7.82
C LEU A 92 5.07 -5.44 8.58
N SER A 93 3.89 -4.97 8.19
CA SER A 93 3.23 -3.83 8.84
C SER A 93 2.79 -4.12 10.28
N LYS A 94 2.49 -5.38 10.61
CA LYS A 94 2.20 -5.82 11.99
C LYS A 94 3.35 -5.58 12.97
N LEU A 95 4.59 -5.41 12.49
CA LEU A 95 5.72 -5.04 13.36
C LEU A 95 5.50 -3.70 14.07
N TYR A 96 4.72 -2.78 13.48
CA TYR A 96 4.42 -1.50 14.11
C TYR A 96 3.48 -1.62 15.32
N LEU A 97 2.84 -2.77 15.57
CA LEU A 97 2.15 -3.06 16.84
C LEU A 97 3.10 -2.99 18.05
N PHE A 98 4.40 -3.18 17.82
CA PHE A 98 5.39 -2.98 18.87
C PHE A 98 5.52 -1.55 19.36
N ALA A 99 4.97 -0.55 18.65
CA ALA A 99 4.82 0.81 19.16
C ALA A 99 3.94 0.87 20.42
N ASN A 100 3.03 -0.10 20.61
CA ASN A 100 2.20 -0.22 21.80
C ASN A 100 2.80 -1.16 22.87
N VAL A 101 4.06 -1.60 22.72
CA VAL A 101 4.78 -2.45 23.67
C VAL A 101 5.92 -1.64 24.28
N ASP A 102 6.02 -1.60 25.60
CA ASP A 102 7.11 -0.88 26.28
C ASP A 102 8.48 -1.49 26.00
N PHE A 103 9.51 -0.71 26.22
CA PHE A 103 10.89 -1.11 25.92
C PHE A 103 11.37 -2.37 26.67
N PRO A 104 11.14 -2.53 28.00
CA PRO A 104 11.53 -3.74 28.72
C PRO A 104 10.89 -5.02 28.15
N HIS A 105 9.60 -4.97 27.82
CA HIS A 105 8.90 -6.13 27.23
C HIS A 105 9.41 -6.46 25.83
N ARG A 106 9.76 -5.45 24.99
CA ARG A 106 10.42 -5.69 23.69
C ARG A 106 11.74 -6.43 23.87
N VAL A 107 12.58 -5.98 24.81
CA VAL A 107 13.88 -6.61 25.11
C VAL A 107 13.71 -8.06 25.53
N ILE A 108 12.82 -8.33 26.48
CA ILE A 108 12.56 -9.69 26.98
C ILE A 108 12.10 -10.60 25.83
N LEU A 109 11.12 -10.15 25.05
CA LEU A 109 10.54 -10.93 23.96
C LEU A 109 11.59 -11.25 22.88
N LEU A 110 12.36 -10.25 22.45
CA LEU A 110 13.37 -10.42 21.40
C LEU A 110 14.51 -11.33 21.87
N ASN A 111 14.98 -11.21 23.13
CA ASN A 111 16.00 -12.08 23.67
C ASN A 111 15.51 -13.55 23.80
N GLN A 112 14.25 -13.75 24.20
CA GLN A 112 13.67 -15.09 24.24
C GLN A 112 13.61 -15.72 22.84
N LEU A 113 13.17 -14.97 21.83
CA LEU A 113 13.15 -15.45 20.44
C LEU A 113 14.57 -15.71 19.91
N GLU A 114 15.50 -14.80 20.17
CA GLU A 114 16.91 -14.96 19.76
C GLU A 114 17.52 -16.24 20.33
N ASN A 115 17.32 -16.51 21.63
CA ASN A 115 17.78 -17.74 22.27
C ASN A 115 17.16 -18.98 21.64
N GLN A 116 15.84 -18.99 21.38
CA GLN A 116 15.16 -20.08 20.67
C GLN A 116 15.76 -20.32 19.28
N LEU A 117 15.99 -19.24 18.51
CA LEU A 117 16.59 -19.33 17.17
C LEU A 117 18.04 -19.84 17.22
N ILE A 118 18.81 -19.49 18.26
CA ILE A 118 20.19 -20.00 18.50
C ILE A 118 20.16 -21.46 18.90
N GLU A 119 19.34 -21.84 19.88
CA GLU A 119 19.20 -23.22 20.38
C GLU A 119 18.82 -24.20 19.27
N HIS A 120 17.99 -23.75 18.33
CA HIS A 120 17.60 -24.53 17.14
C HIS A 120 18.56 -24.35 15.95
N GLY A 121 19.68 -23.62 16.15
CA GLY A 121 20.71 -23.45 15.14
C GLY A 121 20.35 -22.60 13.93
N VAL A 122 19.35 -21.76 14.02
CA VAL A 122 18.95 -20.84 12.93
C VAL A 122 19.88 -19.62 12.88
N LEU A 123 20.33 -19.11 14.03
CA LEU A 123 21.19 -17.95 14.14
C LEU A 123 22.60 -18.33 14.61
N TYR A 124 23.59 -17.57 14.15
CA TYR A 124 25.00 -17.59 14.57
C TYR A 124 25.70 -18.96 14.44
N ASN A 125 25.17 -19.88 13.65
CA ASN A 125 25.73 -21.20 13.46
C ASN A 125 26.24 -21.38 12.03
N SER A 126 27.59 -21.41 11.88
CA SER A 126 28.26 -21.57 10.59
C SER A 126 28.17 -22.99 10.02
N ASP A 127 27.89 -24.00 10.87
CA ASP A 127 28.07 -25.41 10.50
C ASP A 127 26.78 -26.18 10.22
N LEU A 128 25.62 -25.69 10.67
CA LEU A 128 24.35 -26.40 10.55
C LEU A 128 23.81 -26.51 9.12
N PHE A 129 24.07 -25.52 8.29
CA PHE A 129 23.59 -25.53 6.89
C PHE A 129 24.44 -26.41 5.97
N ASN A 130 25.64 -26.80 6.40
CA ASN A 130 26.51 -27.69 5.64
C ASN A 130 26.32 -29.20 5.96
N ASN A 131 25.71 -29.57 7.10
CA ASN A 131 25.68 -30.95 7.56
C ASN A 131 24.33 -31.51 8.03
N SER A 132 23.25 -30.70 8.12
CA SER A 132 21.93 -31.23 8.52
C SER A 132 20.91 -31.14 7.39
N LYS A 133 20.16 -32.23 7.21
CA LYS A 133 19.00 -32.32 6.30
C LYS A 133 17.77 -31.53 6.80
N SER A 134 17.88 -30.74 7.87
CA SER A 134 16.78 -29.96 8.41
C SER A 134 16.72 -28.60 7.73
N ASP A 135 15.62 -28.35 7.05
CA ASP A 135 15.30 -27.04 6.47
C ASP A 135 15.14 -26.02 7.62
N PRO A 136 15.94 -24.92 7.64
CA PRO A 136 15.84 -23.90 8.68
C PRO A 136 14.44 -23.31 8.80
N VAL A 137 13.68 -23.32 7.74
CA VAL A 137 12.31 -22.81 7.70
C VAL A 137 11.37 -23.70 8.53
N ASN A 138 11.50 -25.02 8.43
CA ASN A 138 10.73 -25.97 9.26
C ASN A 138 11.00 -25.79 10.75
N ILE A 139 12.24 -25.40 11.12
CA ILE A 139 12.60 -25.11 12.52
C ILE A 139 11.91 -23.82 12.98
N ILE A 140 11.95 -22.77 12.15
CA ILE A 140 11.31 -21.49 12.45
C ILE A 140 9.78 -21.68 12.60
N GLU A 141 9.15 -22.54 11.80
CA GLU A 141 7.73 -22.86 11.88
C GLU A 141 7.35 -23.50 13.23
N ARG A 142 8.13 -24.44 13.72
CA ARG A 142 7.92 -25.03 15.05
C ARG A 142 8.04 -23.98 16.16
N ILE A 143 8.97 -23.04 16.03
CA ILE A 143 9.10 -21.91 16.95
C ILE A 143 7.83 -21.03 16.86
N LEU A 144 7.28 -20.83 15.67
CA LEU A 144 6.07 -20.06 15.45
C LEU A 144 4.85 -20.68 16.15
N GLU A 145 4.66 -22.00 16.02
CA GLU A 145 3.55 -22.71 16.65
C GLU A 145 3.52 -22.61 18.18
N SER A 146 4.70 -22.63 18.83
CA SER A 146 4.85 -22.68 20.29
C SER A 146 4.79 -21.30 20.97
N ASN A 147 4.60 -20.18 20.25
CA ASN A 147 4.78 -18.85 20.78
C ASN A 147 3.51 -17.99 20.88
N THR A 148 3.61 -16.90 21.66
CA THR A 148 2.56 -15.89 21.83
C THR A 148 2.33 -15.08 20.55
N ALA A 149 1.17 -14.39 20.45
CA ALA A 149 0.80 -13.61 19.27
C ALA A 149 1.89 -12.59 18.85
N LEU A 150 2.49 -11.85 19.80
CA LEU A 150 3.55 -10.88 19.47
C LEU A 150 4.81 -11.57 18.93
N LYS A 151 5.20 -12.71 19.48
CA LYS A 151 6.35 -13.48 18.97
C LYS A 151 6.08 -14.03 17.58
N LYS A 152 4.86 -14.50 17.31
CA LYS A 152 4.43 -14.95 15.98
C LYS A 152 4.61 -13.84 14.93
N ILE A 153 4.19 -12.61 15.24
CA ILE A 153 4.39 -11.45 14.36
C ILE A 153 5.87 -11.28 13.98
N VAL A 154 6.77 -11.37 14.97
CA VAL A 154 8.21 -11.22 14.69
C VAL A 154 8.73 -12.35 13.81
N VAL A 155 8.31 -13.59 14.08
CA VAL A 155 8.77 -14.78 13.34
C VAL A 155 8.21 -14.78 11.91
N GLU A 156 6.93 -14.43 11.70
CA GLU A 156 6.34 -14.26 10.35
C GLU A 156 7.10 -13.21 9.54
N ALA A 157 7.32 -12.04 10.11
CA ALA A 157 8.08 -10.97 9.46
C ALA A 157 9.52 -11.40 9.16
N PHE A 158 10.14 -12.19 10.02
CA PHE A 158 11.48 -12.74 9.82
C PHE A 158 11.53 -13.68 8.62
N ILE A 159 10.55 -14.61 8.49
CA ILE A 159 10.42 -15.51 7.32
C ILE A 159 10.23 -14.69 6.03
N ILE A 160 9.39 -13.65 6.05
CA ILE A 160 9.24 -12.76 4.89
C ILE A 160 10.57 -12.10 4.52
N LEU A 161 11.32 -11.58 5.49
CA LEU A 161 12.59 -10.87 5.26
C LEU A 161 13.74 -11.78 4.80
N ILE A 162 13.72 -13.06 5.15
CA ILE A 162 14.67 -14.06 4.64
C ILE A 162 14.47 -14.25 3.12
N ASP A 163 13.24 -14.09 2.61
CA ASP A 163 12.89 -14.19 1.19
C ASP A 163 13.20 -15.58 0.59
N LEU A 164 12.34 -16.53 0.85
CA LEU A 164 12.50 -17.94 0.46
C LEU A 164 12.72 -18.17 -1.05
N TYR A 165 12.34 -17.20 -1.89
CA TYR A 165 12.61 -17.28 -3.33
C TYR A 165 14.10 -17.23 -3.64
N LYS A 166 14.88 -16.47 -2.89
CA LYS A 166 16.31 -16.29 -3.14
C LYS A 166 17.13 -17.54 -2.78
N GLN A 167 16.59 -18.40 -1.95
CA GLN A 167 17.26 -19.63 -1.47
C GLN A 167 18.69 -19.38 -0.94
N ASP A 168 18.99 -18.15 -0.54
CA ASP A 168 20.25 -17.82 0.14
C ASP A 168 20.05 -17.95 1.63
N PHE A 169 20.35 -19.13 2.14
CA PHE A 169 20.28 -19.44 3.58
C PHE A 169 21.66 -19.39 4.26
N SER A 170 22.59 -18.61 3.71
CA SER A 170 23.86 -18.39 4.41
C SER A 170 23.61 -17.78 5.79
N SER A 171 24.35 -18.24 6.80
CA SER A 171 24.22 -17.71 8.16
C SER A 171 24.35 -16.19 8.20
N LYS A 172 25.27 -15.61 7.43
CA LYS A 172 25.44 -14.15 7.31
C LYS A 172 24.18 -13.44 6.82
N TRP A 173 23.46 -14.05 5.88
CA TRP A 173 22.21 -13.46 5.36
C TRP A 173 21.11 -13.50 6.43
N ILE A 174 20.89 -14.64 7.03
CA ILE A 174 19.88 -14.85 8.08
C ILE A 174 20.15 -13.95 9.29
N ASP A 175 21.39 -13.95 9.80
CA ASP A 175 21.81 -13.10 10.93
C ASP A 175 21.61 -11.61 10.63
N SER A 176 21.93 -11.19 9.40
CA SER A 176 21.73 -9.80 8.94
C SER A 176 20.24 -9.40 8.95
N LYS A 177 19.33 -10.34 8.58
CA LYS A 177 17.88 -10.07 8.61
C LYS A 177 17.35 -10.00 10.04
N TRP A 178 17.79 -10.93 10.89
CA TRP A 178 17.43 -10.89 12.30
C TRP A 178 17.90 -9.60 12.97
N LYS A 179 19.15 -9.22 12.78
CA LYS A 179 19.71 -7.98 13.33
C LYS A 179 18.89 -6.76 12.93
N LYS A 180 18.58 -6.60 11.65
CA LYS A 180 17.76 -5.47 11.15
C LYS A 180 16.35 -5.45 11.74
N LEU A 181 15.72 -6.62 11.86
CA LEU A 181 14.40 -6.76 12.45
C LEU A 181 14.42 -6.37 13.94
N LYS A 182 15.40 -6.88 14.69
CA LYS A 182 15.61 -6.54 16.10
C LYS A 182 15.86 -5.04 16.29
N GLU A 183 16.76 -4.45 15.49
CA GLU A 183 17.02 -3.01 15.49
C GLU A 183 15.75 -2.19 15.24
N LEU A 184 14.96 -2.55 14.23
CA LEU A 184 13.70 -1.86 13.94
C LEU A 184 12.76 -1.86 15.16
N ILE A 185 12.48 -3.04 15.73
CA ILE A 185 11.54 -3.16 16.86
C ILE A 185 12.05 -2.36 18.08
N MET A 186 13.35 -2.36 18.32
CA MET A 186 13.95 -1.65 19.45
C MET A 186 13.89 -0.12 19.33
N VAL A 187 13.95 0.43 18.11
CA VAL A 187 13.92 1.89 17.88
C VAL A 187 12.52 2.44 17.63
N LEU A 188 11.50 1.60 17.51
CA LEU A 188 10.12 2.09 17.35
C LEU A 188 9.73 2.99 18.52
N PRO A 189 9.03 4.11 18.25
CA PRO A 189 8.50 4.97 19.28
C PRO A 189 7.54 4.17 20.20
N ILE A 190 7.31 4.66 21.41
CA ILE A 190 6.29 4.11 22.31
C ILE A 190 5.12 5.06 22.31
N THR A 191 3.93 4.54 22.03
CA THR A 191 2.68 5.30 22.00
C THR A 191 1.54 4.51 22.64
N GLU A 192 0.64 5.22 23.30
CA GLU A 192 -0.64 4.65 23.81
C GLU A 192 -1.74 4.67 22.74
N LYS A 193 -1.49 5.32 21.60
CA LYS A 193 -2.44 5.40 20.50
C LYS A 193 -2.50 4.10 19.72
N THR A 194 -3.69 3.71 19.32
CA THR A 194 -3.93 2.47 18.56
C THR A 194 -3.22 2.51 17.23
N VAL A 195 -2.47 1.45 16.93
CA VAL A 195 -1.96 1.13 15.59
C VAL A 195 -2.62 -0.19 15.18
N ASN A 196 -3.40 -0.19 14.11
CA ASN A 196 -4.24 -1.35 13.75
C ASN A 196 -4.11 -1.73 12.26
N PRO A 197 -3.19 -2.66 11.92
CA PRO A 197 -3.08 -3.25 10.59
C PRO A 197 -4.19 -4.28 10.36
N LEU A 198 -4.97 -4.09 9.31
CA LEU A 198 -6.09 -4.95 8.92
C LEU A 198 -5.77 -5.65 7.59
N GLN A 199 -5.87 -6.98 7.56
CA GLN A 199 -5.74 -7.74 6.32
C GLN A 199 -7.08 -7.71 5.57
N GLU A 200 -7.42 -6.59 4.99
CA GLU A 200 -8.71 -6.32 4.36
C GLU A 200 -8.53 -5.56 3.04
N ASP A 201 -9.59 -5.60 2.23
CA ASP A 201 -9.66 -4.85 0.98
C ASP A 201 -10.09 -3.40 1.23
N ALA A 202 -9.36 -2.45 0.68
CA ALA A 202 -9.66 -1.02 0.77
C ALA A 202 -11.07 -0.64 0.27
N ARG A 203 -11.69 -1.51 -0.52
CA ARG A 203 -13.04 -1.35 -1.07
C ARG A 203 -14.15 -1.82 -0.12
N LYS A 204 -13.79 -2.57 0.93
CA LYS A 204 -14.73 -3.11 1.92
C LYS A 204 -13.99 -3.38 3.23
N THR A 205 -14.10 -2.46 4.17
CA THR A 205 -13.39 -2.53 5.46
C THR A 205 -14.33 -2.81 6.62
N SER A 206 -13.78 -3.33 7.72
CA SER A 206 -14.50 -3.50 8.99
C SER A 206 -14.61 -2.21 9.79
N LEU A 207 -14.07 -1.09 9.30
CA LEU A 207 -14.17 0.20 9.96
C LEU A 207 -15.61 0.70 10.06
N ARG A 208 -15.93 1.39 11.15
CA ARG A 208 -17.27 1.95 11.37
C ARG A 208 -17.50 3.18 10.49
N ASP A 209 -18.76 3.47 10.23
CA ASP A 209 -19.17 4.69 9.55
C ASP A 209 -18.66 5.92 10.29
N SER A 210 -18.16 6.89 9.54
CA SER A 210 -17.70 8.19 10.06
C SER A 210 -16.66 8.07 11.20
N GLN A 211 -15.80 7.06 11.17
CA GLN A 211 -14.74 6.85 12.13
C GLN A 211 -13.50 7.71 11.83
N ILE A 212 -13.13 7.83 10.58
CA ILE A 212 -11.85 8.36 10.10
C ILE A 212 -11.90 9.89 9.98
N SER A 213 -10.87 10.57 10.48
CA SER A 213 -10.73 12.04 10.39
C SER A 213 -9.83 12.47 9.23
N LEU A 214 -8.79 11.69 8.93
CA LEU A 214 -7.83 11.99 7.86
C LEU A 214 -7.39 10.69 7.17
N VAL A 215 -7.43 10.69 5.85
CA VAL A 215 -6.82 9.65 5.01
C VAL A 215 -5.51 10.18 4.44
N LEU A 216 -4.44 9.39 4.54
CA LEU A 216 -3.18 9.67 3.87
C LEU A 216 -2.65 8.38 3.25
N THR A 217 -2.55 8.35 1.93
CA THR A 217 -2.21 7.13 1.19
C THR A 217 -1.50 7.39 -0.13
N SER A 218 -0.76 6.38 -0.58
CA SER A 218 -0.26 6.27 -1.95
C SER A 218 -0.88 5.02 -2.59
N PRO A 219 -1.94 5.18 -3.40
CA PRO A 219 -2.64 4.03 -3.98
C PRO A 219 -1.78 3.32 -5.04
N PRO A 220 -2.09 2.07 -5.40
CA PRO A 220 -1.46 1.44 -6.55
C PRO A 220 -1.72 2.24 -7.83
N TYR A 221 -0.75 2.20 -8.77
CA TYR A 221 -0.85 2.89 -10.05
C TYR A 221 -1.23 1.93 -11.17
N ILE A 222 -1.77 2.46 -12.27
CA ILE A 222 -2.16 1.65 -13.42
C ILE A 222 -0.92 0.98 -14.02
N ASN A 223 -0.93 -0.37 -14.07
CA ASN A 223 0.05 -1.18 -14.79
C ASN A 223 1.52 -1.04 -14.34
N VAL A 224 1.79 -0.66 -13.08
CA VAL A 224 3.18 -0.41 -12.62
C VAL A 224 3.79 -1.59 -11.89
N PHE A 225 3.13 -2.15 -10.88
CA PHE A 225 3.66 -3.22 -10.04
C PHE A 225 2.76 -4.46 -10.01
N ASN A 226 3.40 -5.61 -9.74
CA ASN A 226 2.73 -6.84 -9.34
C ASN A 226 3.13 -7.12 -7.90
N TYR A 227 2.46 -6.49 -6.96
CA TYR A 227 2.81 -6.56 -5.54
C TYR A 227 2.73 -8.00 -4.99
N HIS A 228 1.78 -8.81 -5.49
CA HIS A 228 1.65 -10.21 -5.10
C HIS A 228 2.86 -11.11 -5.45
N GLN A 229 3.82 -10.63 -6.25
CA GLN A 229 5.06 -11.37 -6.55
C GLN A 229 6.16 -11.12 -5.53
N GLN A 230 6.09 -10.00 -4.80
CA GLN A 230 7.12 -9.69 -3.82
C GLN A 230 6.95 -10.59 -2.58
N TYR A 231 8.00 -11.30 -2.23
CA TYR A 231 8.02 -12.30 -1.14
C TYR A 231 6.98 -13.42 -1.28
N ARG A 232 6.55 -13.73 -2.51
CA ARG A 232 5.49 -14.70 -2.78
C ARG A 232 5.77 -16.06 -2.13
N SER A 233 6.96 -16.62 -2.31
CA SER A 233 7.32 -17.93 -1.75
C SER A 233 7.23 -17.96 -0.22
N SER A 234 7.69 -16.88 0.45
CA SER A 234 7.56 -16.74 1.89
C SER A 234 6.11 -16.60 2.35
N ALA A 235 5.29 -15.85 1.59
CA ALA A 235 3.87 -15.70 1.89
C ALA A 235 3.10 -17.01 1.70
N GLU A 236 3.35 -17.74 0.60
CA GLU A 236 2.73 -19.07 0.35
C GLU A 236 3.15 -20.09 1.41
N TYR A 237 4.40 -20.07 1.84
CA TYR A 237 4.90 -20.91 2.93
C TYR A 237 4.15 -20.68 4.25
N LEU A 238 3.88 -19.41 4.58
CA LEU A 238 3.09 -19.02 5.76
C LEU A 238 1.57 -19.16 5.56
N ASN A 239 1.14 -19.96 4.58
CA ASN A 239 -0.26 -20.13 4.20
C ASN A 239 -1.01 -18.82 3.85
N GLY A 240 -0.27 -17.81 3.39
CA GLY A 240 -0.86 -16.56 2.92
C GLY A 240 -1.70 -16.73 1.66
N SER A 241 -2.85 -16.08 1.61
CA SER A 241 -3.80 -16.12 0.47
C SER A 241 -3.29 -15.30 -0.74
N VAL A 242 -2.22 -15.76 -1.38
CA VAL A 242 -1.56 -15.03 -2.49
C VAL A 242 -2.43 -14.96 -3.74
N LEU A 243 -3.12 -16.04 -4.12
CA LEU A 243 -3.94 -16.06 -5.34
C LEU A 243 -5.19 -15.16 -5.22
N PRO A 244 -5.99 -15.21 -4.15
CA PRO A 244 -7.07 -14.25 -3.94
C PRO A 244 -6.60 -12.80 -3.93
N ALA A 245 -5.48 -12.49 -3.26
CA ALA A 245 -4.90 -11.17 -3.26
C ALA A 245 -4.50 -10.71 -4.68
N ALA A 246 -3.87 -11.59 -5.47
CA ALA A 246 -3.51 -11.29 -6.87
C ALA A 246 -4.72 -11.03 -7.77
N GLN A 247 -5.87 -11.65 -7.50
CA GLN A 247 -7.12 -11.41 -8.22
C GLN A 247 -7.81 -10.10 -7.81
N ALA A 248 -7.63 -9.69 -6.57
CA ALA A 248 -8.18 -8.47 -6.00
C ALA A 248 -7.29 -7.23 -6.24
N GLU A 249 -6.02 -7.41 -6.64
CA GLU A 249 -5.02 -6.36 -6.77
C GLU A 249 -5.45 -5.29 -7.79
N ILE A 250 -5.57 -4.04 -7.31
CA ILE A 250 -5.97 -2.89 -8.11
C ILE A 250 -4.82 -2.46 -9.03
N GLY A 251 -5.11 -2.17 -10.29
CA GLY A 251 -4.11 -1.69 -11.25
C GLY A 251 -3.08 -2.73 -11.70
N SER A 252 -3.24 -4.00 -11.35
CA SER A 252 -2.28 -5.07 -11.68
C SER A 252 -2.03 -5.21 -13.18
N ASN A 253 -0.74 -5.23 -13.54
CA ASN A 253 -0.32 -5.34 -14.93
C ASN A 253 -0.48 -6.75 -15.53
N ARG A 254 -0.88 -7.77 -14.76
CA ARG A 254 -1.04 -9.17 -15.22
C ARG A 254 -2.48 -9.64 -15.34
N LYS A 255 -3.43 -8.85 -14.86
CA LYS A 255 -4.82 -9.24 -14.76
C LYS A 255 -5.48 -9.46 -16.12
N ASN A 256 -5.24 -8.59 -17.09
CA ASN A 256 -5.84 -8.60 -18.41
C ASN A 256 -4.79 -8.91 -19.49
N ARG A 257 -4.36 -10.18 -19.58
CA ARG A 257 -3.27 -10.58 -20.49
C ARG A 257 -3.61 -10.44 -21.97
N GLY A 258 -4.87 -10.63 -22.34
CA GLY A 258 -5.34 -10.52 -23.72
C GLY A 258 -5.36 -9.07 -24.21
N ASN A 259 -6.00 -8.18 -23.46
CA ASN A 259 -6.00 -6.75 -23.74
C ASN A 259 -5.70 -5.94 -22.47
N ARG A 260 -4.51 -5.40 -22.41
CA ARG A 260 -3.99 -4.68 -21.23
C ARG A 260 -4.73 -3.36 -20.96
N LEU A 261 -5.43 -2.80 -21.94
CA LEU A 261 -6.22 -1.58 -21.76
C LEU A 261 -7.46 -1.79 -20.89
N TYR A 262 -7.93 -3.04 -20.73
CA TYR A 262 -8.97 -3.37 -19.75
C TYR A 262 -8.56 -3.04 -18.32
N THR A 263 -7.25 -3.05 -18.02
CA THR A 263 -6.74 -2.65 -16.71
C THR A 263 -7.07 -1.20 -16.37
N VAL A 264 -7.17 -0.31 -17.39
CA VAL A 264 -7.56 1.10 -17.17
C VAL A 264 -9.01 1.18 -16.71
N ILE A 265 -9.91 0.43 -17.37
CA ILE A 265 -11.34 0.38 -16.99
C ILE A 265 -11.48 -0.15 -15.57
N GLN A 266 -10.86 -1.30 -15.28
CA GLN A 266 -10.93 -1.90 -13.95
C GLN A 266 -10.35 -0.99 -12.88
N TYR A 267 -9.24 -0.30 -13.16
CA TYR A 267 -8.66 0.68 -12.24
C TYR A 267 -9.67 1.79 -11.88
N CYS A 268 -10.36 2.35 -12.87
CA CYS A 268 -11.37 3.37 -12.63
C CYS A 268 -12.51 2.84 -11.74
N LEU A 269 -13.00 1.63 -12.03
CA LEU A 269 -14.08 1.02 -11.27
C LEU A 269 -13.65 0.63 -9.85
N ASP A 270 -12.47 0.04 -9.71
CA ASP A 270 -11.91 -0.36 -8.42
C ASP A 270 -11.65 0.87 -7.53
N MET A 271 -11.06 1.94 -8.08
CA MET A 271 -10.83 3.18 -7.34
C MET A 271 -12.13 3.89 -6.97
N ALA A 272 -13.17 3.80 -7.80
CA ALA A 272 -14.49 4.31 -7.43
C ALA A 272 -15.08 3.55 -6.24
N GLN A 273 -14.89 2.22 -6.17
CA GLN A 273 -15.28 1.44 -4.98
C GLN A 273 -14.48 1.84 -3.73
N VAL A 274 -13.16 2.11 -3.87
CA VAL A 274 -12.34 2.62 -2.77
C VAL A 274 -12.89 3.96 -2.27
N PHE A 275 -13.15 4.91 -3.14
CA PHE A 275 -13.70 6.22 -2.74
C PHE A 275 -15.12 6.10 -2.17
N PHE A 276 -15.92 5.13 -2.64
CA PHE A 276 -17.22 4.83 -2.05
C PHE A 276 -17.08 4.36 -0.61
N GLU A 277 -16.16 3.44 -0.33
CA GLU A 277 -15.86 3.01 1.04
C GLU A 277 -15.29 4.15 1.89
N LEU A 278 -14.38 4.97 1.34
CA LEU A 278 -13.88 6.16 2.02
C LEU A 278 -15.01 7.15 2.36
N SER A 279 -16.00 7.32 1.47
CA SER A 279 -17.16 8.17 1.78
C SER A 279 -17.95 7.67 2.98
N ARG A 280 -18.01 6.35 3.21
CA ARG A 280 -18.66 5.72 4.36
C ARG A 280 -17.86 5.90 5.65
N VAL A 281 -16.59 5.48 5.63
CA VAL A 281 -15.76 5.40 6.85
C VAL A 281 -15.25 6.76 7.33
N CYS A 282 -15.09 7.72 6.43
CA CYS A 282 -14.62 9.06 6.78
C CYS A 282 -15.76 9.91 7.38
N LYS A 283 -15.42 10.76 8.34
CA LYS A 283 -16.32 11.81 8.85
C LYS A 283 -16.73 12.77 7.72
N SER A 284 -17.82 13.51 7.92
CA SER A 284 -18.10 14.67 7.07
C SER A 284 -16.93 15.65 7.16
N ASP A 285 -16.56 16.24 6.02
CA ASP A 285 -15.41 17.14 5.87
C ASP A 285 -14.05 16.54 6.29
N ALA A 286 -13.94 15.21 6.43
CA ALA A 286 -12.65 14.55 6.60
C ALA A 286 -11.76 14.85 5.38
N ARG A 287 -10.48 15.14 5.66
CA ARG A 287 -9.47 15.34 4.63
C ARG A 287 -8.97 14.01 4.11
N ILE A 288 -8.94 13.86 2.79
CA ILE A 288 -8.46 12.67 2.09
C ILE A 288 -7.29 13.09 1.20
N ILE A 289 -6.08 12.59 1.50
CA ILE A 289 -4.83 12.93 0.81
C ILE A 289 -4.34 11.72 0.03
N PHE A 290 -4.29 11.86 -1.30
CA PHE A 290 -3.76 10.86 -2.21
C PHE A 290 -2.46 11.37 -2.83
N VAL A 291 -1.37 10.60 -2.69
CA VAL A 291 -0.10 10.85 -3.37
C VAL A 291 0.01 9.86 -4.51
N VAL A 292 -0.08 10.34 -5.75
CA VAL A 292 -0.15 9.50 -6.94
C VAL A 292 0.94 9.86 -7.95
N GLY A 293 1.61 8.85 -8.52
CA GLY A 293 2.47 9.07 -9.66
C GLY A 293 1.67 9.68 -10.80
N ARG A 294 2.15 10.81 -11.35
CA ARG A 294 1.39 11.59 -12.35
C ARG A 294 0.98 10.75 -13.55
N GLU A 295 1.87 9.89 -14.02
CA GLU A 295 1.70 9.16 -15.27
C GLU A 295 1.93 7.65 -15.08
N SER A 296 1.15 6.88 -15.84
CA SER A 296 1.35 5.45 -16.04
C SER A 296 1.32 5.12 -17.53
N SER A 297 2.00 4.06 -17.96
CA SER A 297 2.01 3.61 -19.34
C SER A 297 1.40 2.23 -19.48
N VAL A 298 0.43 2.10 -20.40
CA VAL A 298 -0.17 0.83 -20.80
C VAL A 298 -0.02 0.69 -22.30
N ARG A 299 0.68 -0.34 -22.79
CA ARG A 299 0.92 -0.54 -24.22
C ARG A 299 1.50 0.72 -24.91
N LYS A 300 2.48 1.36 -24.27
CA LYS A 300 3.11 2.62 -24.73
C LYS A 300 2.17 3.83 -24.82
N THR A 301 0.94 3.72 -24.30
CA THR A 301 -0.03 4.80 -24.21
C THR A 301 0.01 5.39 -22.80
N GLN A 302 0.11 6.71 -22.68
CA GLN A 302 0.18 7.41 -21.40
C GLN A 302 -1.20 7.64 -20.80
N PHE A 303 -1.32 7.44 -19.48
CA PHE A 303 -2.52 7.72 -18.70
C PHE A 303 -2.13 8.58 -17.48
N PHE A 304 -2.92 9.64 -17.24
CA PHE A 304 -2.66 10.61 -16.16
C PHE A 304 -3.47 10.23 -14.92
N ASN A 305 -2.80 9.57 -13.96
CA ASN A 305 -3.46 9.03 -12.77
C ASN A 305 -4.10 10.12 -11.91
N GLY A 306 -3.44 11.30 -11.75
CA GLY A 306 -3.98 12.40 -10.96
C GLY A 306 -5.30 12.93 -11.49
N GLU A 307 -5.43 13.05 -12.83
CA GLU A 307 -6.68 13.44 -13.47
C GLU A 307 -7.79 12.41 -13.26
N ILE A 308 -7.47 11.12 -13.49
CA ILE A 308 -8.41 10.00 -13.31
C ILE A 308 -8.93 9.94 -11.87
N ILE A 309 -8.03 9.98 -10.89
CA ILE A 309 -8.38 9.95 -9.46
C ILE A 309 -9.26 11.14 -9.08
N THR A 310 -8.94 12.32 -9.60
CA THR A 310 -9.72 13.54 -9.31
C THR A 310 -11.14 13.45 -9.89
N GLU A 311 -11.30 13.00 -11.14
CA GLU A 311 -12.63 12.83 -11.75
C GLU A 311 -13.46 11.77 -11.00
N ILE A 312 -12.84 10.66 -10.59
CA ILE A 312 -13.51 9.63 -9.79
C ILE A 312 -13.97 10.22 -8.44
N ALA A 313 -13.07 10.86 -7.71
CA ALA A 313 -13.38 11.41 -6.38
C ALA A 313 -14.47 12.48 -6.46
N CYS A 314 -14.35 13.43 -7.40
CA CYS A 314 -15.25 14.60 -7.48
C CYS A 314 -16.55 14.29 -8.22
N ARG A 315 -16.45 13.73 -9.44
CA ARG A 315 -17.61 13.53 -10.30
C ARG A 315 -18.42 12.30 -9.94
N ALA A 316 -17.74 11.16 -9.65
CA ALA A 316 -18.44 9.93 -9.31
C ALA A 316 -18.86 9.91 -7.83
N LEU A 317 -18.03 10.40 -6.91
CA LEU A 317 -18.29 10.26 -5.46
C LEU A 317 -18.69 11.57 -4.76
N GLY A 318 -18.80 12.68 -5.49
CA GLY A 318 -19.27 13.96 -4.93
C GLY A 318 -18.32 14.59 -3.92
N MET A 319 -17.05 14.22 -3.93
CA MET A 319 -16.02 14.84 -3.10
C MET A 319 -15.60 16.20 -3.66
N GLU A 320 -15.06 17.05 -2.81
CA GLU A 320 -14.53 18.36 -3.22
C GLU A 320 -13.00 18.34 -3.24
N ILE A 321 -12.38 18.65 -4.37
CA ILE A 321 -10.93 18.89 -4.41
C ILE A 321 -10.61 20.24 -3.75
N ILE A 322 -9.88 20.22 -2.63
CA ILE A 322 -9.60 21.42 -1.82
C ILE A 322 -8.17 21.93 -2.00
N LEU A 323 -7.22 21.07 -2.35
CA LEU A 323 -5.83 21.44 -2.53
C LEU A 323 -5.16 20.50 -3.54
N LYS A 324 -4.30 21.02 -4.38
CA LYS A 324 -3.43 20.29 -5.30
C LYS A 324 -1.99 20.77 -5.13
N GLN A 325 -1.08 19.83 -4.87
CA GLN A 325 0.37 20.06 -4.77
C GLN A 325 1.10 19.05 -5.66
N GLU A 326 2.36 19.28 -5.91
CA GLU A 326 3.22 18.35 -6.64
C GLU A 326 4.52 18.07 -5.88
N ARG A 327 5.05 16.92 -6.12
CA ARG A 327 6.38 16.51 -5.70
C ARG A 327 7.17 16.06 -6.92
N VAL A 328 8.45 16.47 -6.96
CA VAL A 328 9.38 16.07 -8.02
C VAL A 328 10.64 15.48 -7.37
N PHE A 329 11.07 14.33 -7.81
CA PHE A 329 12.31 13.71 -7.35
C PHE A 329 12.99 12.96 -8.49
N THR A 330 14.30 12.76 -8.37
CA THR A 330 15.08 11.99 -9.35
C THR A 330 15.16 10.53 -8.91
N ASN A 331 14.81 9.61 -9.80
CA ASN A 331 14.94 8.18 -9.54
C ASN A 331 16.40 7.72 -9.70
N ARG A 332 16.69 6.45 -9.39
CA ARG A 332 18.03 5.85 -9.51
C ARG A 332 18.61 5.84 -10.93
N PHE A 333 17.80 6.12 -11.95
CA PHE A 333 18.21 6.18 -13.35
C PHE A 333 18.40 7.63 -13.84
N GLY A 334 18.32 8.62 -12.95
CA GLY A 334 18.47 10.03 -13.30
C GLY A 334 17.23 10.68 -13.92
N LEU A 335 16.08 9.99 -13.93
CA LEU A 335 14.84 10.52 -14.49
C LEU A 335 14.03 11.27 -13.43
N SER A 336 13.49 12.43 -13.79
CA SER A 336 12.55 13.17 -12.95
C SER A 336 11.22 12.44 -12.89
N ILE A 337 10.78 12.12 -11.67
CA ILE A 337 9.48 11.52 -11.37
C ILE A 337 8.60 12.58 -10.74
N TYR A 338 7.39 12.70 -11.26
CA TYR A 338 6.38 13.63 -10.77
C TYR A 338 5.28 12.85 -10.05
N GLU A 339 4.96 13.31 -8.84
CA GLU A 339 3.80 12.84 -8.07
C GLU A 339 2.86 14.01 -7.80
N ASP A 340 1.58 13.78 -8.00
CA ASP A 340 0.51 14.72 -7.62
C ASP A 340 0.08 14.41 -6.18
N ILE A 341 -0.05 15.44 -5.36
CA ILE A 341 -0.59 15.34 -4.00
C ILE A 341 -1.96 16.02 -4.02
N LEU A 342 -2.99 15.17 -4.01
CA LEU A 342 -4.37 15.56 -4.19
C LEU A 342 -5.10 15.51 -2.85
N HIS A 343 -5.75 16.58 -2.46
CA HIS A 343 -6.51 16.68 -1.22
C HIS A 343 -7.98 16.86 -1.53
N PHE A 344 -8.79 15.97 -0.97
CA PHE A 344 -10.24 16.00 -1.09
C PHE A 344 -10.90 16.18 0.27
N ASN A 345 -12.11 16.77 0.27
CA ASN A 345 -13.04 16.77 1.38
C ASN A 345 -14.15 15.77 1.15
N ASN A 346 -14.48 14.96 2.16
CA ASN A 346 -15.63 14.08 2.13
C ASN A 346 -16.92 14.86 2.41
N LYS A 347 -17.68 15.16 1.38
CA LYS A 347 -18.96 15.91 1.48
C LYS A 347 -20.18 15.05 1.79
N LYS A 348 -20.01 13.72 1.89
CA LYS A 348 -21.13 12.78 2.08
C LYS A 348 -22.26 12.96 1.04
N ASN A 349 -21.91 13.33 -0.16
CA ASN A 349 -22.84 13.61 -1.27
C ASN A 349 -22.59 12.69 -2.47
N THR A 350 -22.52 11.38 -2.21
CA THR A 350 -22.28 10.38 -3.25
C THR A 350 -23.53 10.19 -4.12
N PRO A 351 -23.45 10.36 -5.45
CA PRO A 351 -24.54 10.10 -6.36
C PRO A 351 -24.97 8.62 -6.35
N ASP A 352 -26.26 8.32 -6.49
CA ASP A 352 -26.75 6.93 -6.52
C ASP A 352 -26.13 6.11 -7.66
N ASN A 353 -25.91 6.73 -8.84
CA ASN A 353 -25.30 6.08 -10.01
C ASN A 353 -23.76 6.26 -10.07
N TRP A 354 -23.08 6.33 -8.93
CA TRP A 354 -21.63 6.57 -8.88
C TRP A 354 -20.80 5.58 -9.72
N LEU A 355 -21.17 4.29 -9.75
CA LEU A 355 -20.47 3.28 -10.54
C LEU A 355 -20.70 3.48 -12.06
N GLY A 356 -21.90 3.87 -12.46
CA GLY A 356 -22.19 4.26 -13.84
C GLY A 356 -21.37 5.47 -14.28
N ILE A 357 -21.22 6.47 -13.41
CA ILE A 357 -20.37 7.63 -13.67
C ILE A 357 -18.89 7.20 -13.80
N ALA A 358 -18.41 6.28 -12.98
CA ALA A 358 -17.04 5.74 -13.09
C ALA A 358 -16.82 5.01 -14.44
N ARG A 359 -17.83 4.31 -14.97
CA ARG A 359 -17.78 3.73 -16.32
C ARG A 359 -17.67 4.81 -17.41
N ILE A 360 -18.46 5.89 -17.31
CA ILE A 360 -18.36 7.02 -18.23
C ILE A 360 -16.95 7.62 -18.19
N ILE A 361 -16.41 7.86 -17.00
CA ILE A 361 -15.04 8.37 -16.82
C ILE A 361 -14.02 7.44 -17.52
N SER A 362 -14.12 6.12 -17.31
CA SER A 362 -13.21 5.16 -17.96
C SER A 362 -13.30 5.17 -19.49
N SER A 363 -14.50 5.37 -20.05
CA SER A 363 -14.70 5.55 -21.49
C SER A 363 -14.01 6.82 -22.00
N GLU A 364 -14.23 7.93 -21.32
CA GLU A 364 -13.65 9.24 -21.68
C GLU A 364 -12.10 9.18 -21.61
N VAL A 365 -11.53 8.51 -20.62
CA VAL A 365 -10.07 8.27 -20.51
C VAL A 365 -9.54 7.53 -21.76
N LEU A 366 -10.20 6.43 -22.14
CA LEU A 366 -9.78 5.65 -23.31
C LEU A 366 -9.98 6.44 -24.62
N GLU A 367 -11.08 7.17 -24.75
CA GLU A 367 -11.35 8.03 -25.92
C GLU A 367 -10.28 9.13 -26.08
N SER A 368 -9.85 9.75 -24.98
CA SER A 368 -8.88 10.85 -24.99
C SER A 368 -7.51 10.47 -25.55
N VAL A 369 -7.14 9.20 -25.49
CA VAL A 369 -5.84 8.70 -25.97
C VAL A 369 -5.88 8.18 -27.41
N LYS A 370 -7.02 8.19 -28.10
CA LYS A 370 -7.15 7.72 -29.49
C LYS A 370 -6.16 8.35 -30.46
N ALA A 371 -5.88 9.64 -30.30
CA ALA A 371 -4.99 10.39 -31.16
C ALA A 371 -3.50 10.11 -30.93
N THR A 372 -3.13 9.61 -29.74
CA THR A 372 -1.75 9.40 -29.30
C THR A 372 -1.36 7.95 -29.11
N CYS A 373 -2.34 7.07 -29.12
CA CYS A 373 -2.16 5.63 -29.04
C CYS A 373 -1.35 5.13 -30.27
N PRO A 374 -0.33 4.31 -30.07
CA PRO A 374 0.40 3.69 -31.17
C PRO A 374 -0.53 2.87 -32.09
N ASP A 375 -0.23 2.84 -33.40
CA ASP A 375 -1.07 2.14 -34.38
C ASP A 375 -1.27 0.66 -34.01
N GLU A 376 -0.23 0.00 -33.51
CA GLU A 376 -0.24 -1.40 -33.04
C GLU A 376 -1.17 -1.64 -31.83
N THR A 377 -1.67 -0.59 -31.18
CA THR A 377 -2.51 -0.66 -29.98
C THR A 377 -3.95 -0.19 -30.26
N LYS A 378 -4.22 0.36 -31.44
CA LYS A 378 -5.53 0.94 -31.80
C LYS A 378 -6.69 -0.05 -31.76
N GLU A 379 -6.47 -1.28 -32.24
CA GLU A 379 -7.51 -2.34 -32.20
C GLU A 379 -7.83 -2.72 -30.74
N ASP A 380 -6.82 -2.90 -29.90
CA ASP A 380 -7.02 -3.14 -28.46
C ASP A 380 -7.76 -2.00 -27.78
N LEU A 381 -7.48 -0.74 -28.20
CA LEU A 381 -8.15 0.44 -27.65
C LEU A 381 -9.64 0.48 -28.02
N ILE A 382 -9.95 0.22 -29.28
CA ILE A 382 -11.35 0.18 -29.76
C ILE A 382 -12.11 -0.95 -29.04
N ASP A 383 -11.50 -2.14 -28.91
CA ASP A 383 -12.10 -3.26 -28.19
C ASP A 383 -12.32 -2.90 -26.70
N ALA A 384 -11.36 -2.23 -26.05
CA ALA A 384 -11.53 -1.78 -24.67
C ALA A 384 -12.69 -0.80 -24.51
N ILE A 385 -12.81 0.19 -25.38
CA ILE A 385 -13.91 1.15 -25.36
C ILE A 385 -15.27 0.45 -25.51
N ASN A 386 -15.38 -0.51 -26.42
CA ASN A 386 -16.61 -1.26 -26.64
C ASN A 386 -17.00 -2.13 -25.42
N LYS A 387 -16.02 -2.50 -24.55
CA LYS A 387 -16.25 -3.34 -23.38
C LYS A 387 -16.39 -2.59 -22.06
N VAL A 388 -16.35 -1.27 -22.04
CA VAL A 388 -16.51 -0.45 -20.81
C VAL A 388 -17.74 -0.83 -19.99
N ASN A 389 -18.86 -1.11 -20.64
CA ASN A 389 -20.12 -1.44 -19.97
C ASN A 389 -20.23 -2.92 -19.56
N ILE A 390 -19.32 -3.78 -20.01
CA ILE A 390 -19.35 -5.22 -19.77
C ILE A 390 -18.35 -5.63 -18.68
N LEU A 391 -17.20 -4.94 -18.63
CA LEU A 391 -16.16 -5.25 -17.68
C LEU A 391 -16.59 -4.90 -16.25
N GLU A 392 -16.37 -5.85 -15.34
CA GLU A 392 -16.67 -5.69 -13.93
C GLU A 392 -15.43 -5.25 -13.14
N PRO A 393 -15.62 -4.62 -11.97
CA PRO A 393 -14.53 -4.36 -11.02
C PRO A 393 -13.78 -5.64 -10.67
N SER A 394 -12.61 -5.51 -10.11
CA SER A 394 -11.85 -6.62 -9.59
C SER A 394 -12.60 -7.31 -8.44
N THR A 395 -12.42 -8.62 -8.28
CA THR A 395 -12.97 -9.35 -7.14
C THR A 395 -12.50 -8.71 -5.84
N ILE A 396 -13.39 -8.49 -4.90
CA ILE A 396 -13.02 -7.99 -3.55
C ILE A 396 -12.29 -9.11 -2.81
N TYR A 397 -11.15 -8.78 -2.20
CA TYR A 397 -10.43 -9.71 -1.36
C TYR A 397 -11.25 -10.09 -0.12
N SER A 398 -11.35 -11.39 0.15
CA SER A 398 -11.94 -11.92 1.37
C SER A 398 -11.10 -13.09 1.86
N ILE A 399 -10.81 -13.13 3.14
CA ILE A 399 -10.20 -14.29 3.77
C ILE A 399 -11.29 -15.38 3.83
N THR A 400 -11.10 -16.49 3.13
CA THR A 400 -12.02 -17.64 3.23
C THR A 400 -11.87 -18.27 4.60
N THR A 401 -12.96 -18.46 5.32
CA THR A 401 -13.05 -19.01 6.69
C THR A 401 -12.41 -20.39 6.89
N LYS A 402 -11.81 -20.99 5.87
CA LYS A 402 -11.02 -22.23 6.00
C LYS A 402 -9.64 -22.02 6.66
N GLU A 403 -9.16 -20.78 6.73
CA GLU A 403 -7.84 -20.44 7.29
C GLU A 403 -7.87 -20.00 8.76
N VAL A 404 -9.06 -19.90 9.36
CA VAL A 404 -9.23 -19.49 10.79
C VAL A 404 -9.38 -20.72 11.72
N MET A 405 -9.37 -21.95 11.20
CA MET A 405 -9.53 -23.18 11.99
C MET A 405 -8.25 -24.06 11.93
N VAL A 406 -7.09 -23.50 12.15
CA VAL A 406 -5.90 -24.29 12.52
C VAL A 406 -5.13 -23.57 13.63
#